data_9b45760c73b8512b5ea4a7eccf52c3e9
#
_entry.id   9b45760c73b8512b5ea4a7eccf52c3e9
#
_cell.length_a   1.000
_cell.length_b   1.000
_cell.length_c   1.000
_cell.angle_alpha   90.00
_cell.angle_beta   90.00
_cell.angle_gamma   90.00
#
_symmetry.space_group_name_H-M   'P 1'
#
loop_
_entity.id
_entity.type
_entity.pdbx_description
1 polymer ?
#
loop_
_entity_poly.entity_id
_entity_poly.type
_entity_poly.pdbx_seq_one_letter_code
_entity_poly.pdbx_strand_id
1 'polypeptide(L)'
;MKDFGKNNKDSGYAIFLPAISNFYVRKISQHYAGTTDMFPPERIPQGFEHGLDGLNIFDKEKGYVYYSHGLYSAGHANLDLEGSKIDDGMVVNRNREHTILVGDSGGYQIGSGAWKLDWTNFEDGADWKKVRHDILKWLEEYCDYSMTLDIPLWAWLPQYRGRTGLKDPEDCLKKTIFNHEYFINNRTPGKTKFLNTLHGSNWQTSEMWYEGVKHFNDKSVYGDRAFEGYAMAGDHAGDAELLLRRLIRLRDDGLLGQADQDDVWIHTLGISVLPWGAMLTAVQRQLREHVNPNITISFDAASPYITASKGLAYDYPDLNGN
;
A
#
# COMPACT_ATOMS: atom_id res chain seq x y z
N MET A 1 19.39 -12.43 13.65
CA MET A 1 18.54 -11.37 13.07
C MET A 1 17.41 -11.11 14.04
N LYS A 2 17.13 -9.87 14.47
CA LYS A 2 15.96 -9.62 15.31
C LYS A 2 14.72 -9.93 14.49
N ASP A 3 13.88 -10.81 15.02
CA ASP A 3 12.57 -11.10 14.45
C ASP A 3 11.71 -9.85 14.60
N PHE A 4 11.50 -9.13 13.51
CA PHE A 4 10.54 -8.05 13.46
C PHE A 4 9.16 -8.69 13.38
N GLY A 5 8.69 -9.22 14.52
CA GLY A 5 7.39 -9.87 14.61
C GLY A 5 6.26 -8.99 14.11
N LYS A 6 5.12 -9.60 13.86
CA LYS A 6 3.88 -8.99 13.33
C LYS A 6 3.47 -7.68 14.03
N ASN A 7 3.87 -7.50 15.30
CA ASN A 7 3.70 -6.29 16.08
C ASN A 7 5.03 -5.55 16.21
N ASN A 8 5.34 -4.68 15.27
CA ASN A 8 6.54 -3.84 15.32
C ASN A 8 6.46 -2.73 16.40
N LYS A 9 5.57 -2.88 17.38
CA LYS A 9 5.42 -1.93 18.50
C LYS A 9 6.73 -1.71 19.25
N ASP A 10 7.61 -2.72 19.28
CA ASP A 10 8.86 -2.70 20.03
C ASP A 10 10.05 -2.12 19.22
N SER A 11 9.97 -2.04 17.89
CA SER A 11 11.12 -1.60 17.09
C SER A 11 11.42 -0.11 17.17
N GLY A 12 10.39 0.70 17.46
CA GLY A 12 10.53 2.17 17.49
C GLY A 12 10.88 2.82 16.14
N TYR A 13 10.94 2.05 15.05
CA TYR A 13 11.28 2.51 13.70
C TYR A 13 10.05 2.50 12.79
N ALA A 14 9.99 3.47 11.86
CA ALA A 14 9.06 3.38 10.73
C ALA A 14 9.37 2.15 9.87
N ILE A 15 8.34 1.51 9.33
CA ILE A 15 8.46 0.24 8.62
C ILE A 15 8.62 0.50 7.11
N PHE A 16 9.71 0.01 6.53
CA PHE A 16 9.83 -0.05 5.09
C PHE A 16 9.01 -1.22 4.54
N LEU A 17 8.18 -0.97 3.53
CA LEU A 17 7.44 -1.99 2.80
C LEU A 17 8.04 -2.11 1.39
N PRO A 18 8.77 -3.17 1.07
CA PRO A 18 9.12 -3.41 -0.32
C PRO A 18 7.83 -3.57 -1.15
N ALA A 19 7.63 -2.68 -2.12
CA ALA A 19 6.54 -2.82 -3.10
C ALA A 19 6.91 -3.93 -4.08
N ILE A 20 6.35 -5.12 -3.84
CA ILE A 20 6.78 -6.35 -4.48
C ILE A 20 6.34 -6.35 -5.95
N SER A 21 7.29 -6.60 -6.85
CA SER A 21 7.04 -6.67 -8.28
C SER A 21 6.13 -7.86 -8.63
N ASN A 22 5.10 -7.62 -9.44
CA ASN A 22 4.21 -8.68 -9.91
C ASN A 22 4.95 -9.75 -10.72
N PHE A 23 5.95 -9.37 -11.50
CA PHE A 23 6.78 -10.34 -12.21
C PHE A 23 7.49 -11.28 -11.23
N TYR A 24 8.07 -10.73 -10.17
CA TYR A 24 8.76 -11.51 -9.14
C TYR A 24 7.79 -12.47 -8.43
N VAL A 25 6.65 -11.93 -7.97
CA VAL A 25 5.60 -12.73 -7.32
C VAL A 25 5.14 -13.89 -8.21
N ARG A 26 4.78 -13.59 -9.46
CA ARG A 26 4.28 -14.61 -10.41
C ARG A 26 5.29 -15.70 -10.69
N LYS A 27 6.57 -15.36 -10.83
CA LYS A 27 7.61 -16.37 -11.09
C LYS A 27 7.78 -17.37 -9.95
N ILE A 28 7.78 -16.87 -8.72
CA ILE A 28 7.86 -17.75 -7.54
C ILE A 28 6.58 -18.54 -7.35
N SER A 29 5.42 -17.90 -7.54
CA SER A 29 4.10 -18.55 -7.41
C SER A 29 3.90 -19.67 -8.44
N GLN A 30 4.30 -19.43 -9.70
CA GLN A 30 4.27 -20.43 -10.76
C GLN A 30 5.19 -21.62 -10.50
N HIS A 31 6.34 -21.37 -9.86
CA HIS A 31 7.23 -22.44 -9.41
C HIS A 31 6.54 -23.30 -8.35
N TYR A 32 5.89 -22.72 -7.33
CA TYR A 32 5.14 -23.47 -6.33
C TYR A 32 3.96 -24.26 -6.92
N ALA A 33 3.30 -23.71 -7.92
CA ALA A 33 2.22 -24.38 -8.63
C ALA A 33 2.71 -25.50 -9.59
N GLY A 34 4.02 -25.66 -9.75
CA GLY A 34 4.61 -26.63 -10.68
C GLY A 34 4.36 -26.31 -12.16
N THR A 35 4.00 -25.07 -12.48
CA THR A 35 3.64 -24.66 -13.85
C THR A 35 4.82 -24.16 -14.65
N THR A 36 5.95 -23.88 -14.02
CA THR A 36 7.21 -23.47 -14.66
C THR A 36 8.43 -23.98 -13.89
N ASP A 37 9.32 -24.65 -14.59
CA ASP A 37 10.69 -24.91 -14.14
C ASP A 37 11.63 -23.96 -14.89
N MET A 38 11.75 -22.72 -14.37
CA MET A 38 12.56 -21.70 -15.04
C MET A 38 14.07 -21.81 -14.71
N PHE A 39 14.40 -22.53 -13.64
CA PHE A 39 15.77 -22.70 -13.21
C PHE A 39 16.04 -24.19 -12.97
N PRO A 40 16.46 -24.90 -14.02
CA PRO A 40 16.87 -26.29 -13.85
C PRO A 40 18.02 -26.38 -12.83
N PRO A 41 18.10 -27.46 -12.05
CA PRO A 41 19.05 -27.59 -10.93
C PRO A 41 20.51 -27.23 -11.28
N GLU A 42 20.92 -27.54 -12.50
CA GLU A 42 22.28 -27.25 -12.99
C GLU A 42 22.58 -25.75 -13.19
N ARG A 43 21.56 -24.89 -13.17
CA ARG A 43 21.68 -23.42 -13.28
C ARG A 43 21.54 -22.70 -11.95
N ILE A 44 21.31 -23.43 -10.86
CA ILE A 44 21.25 -22.86 -9.53
C ILE A 44 22.68 -22.62 -9.04
N PRO A 45 23.06 -21.36 -8.73
CA PRO A 45 24.41 -21.09 -8.22
C PRO A 45 24.66 -21.80 -6.88
N GLN A 46 25.90 -22.15 -6.61
CA GLN A 46 26.32 -22.68 -5.32
C GLN A 46 25.97 -21.70 -4.20
N GLY A 47 25.39 -22.18 -3.10
CA GLY A 47 24.88 -21.37 -1.99
C GLY A 47 23.43 -20.94 -2.13
N PHE A 48 22.78 -21.35 -3.23
CA PHE A 48 21.35 -21.10 -3.47
C PHE A 48 20.57 -22.40 -3.61
N GLU A 49 20.82 -23.33 -2.71
CA GLU A 49 20.30 -24.72 -2.77
C GLU A 49 18.76 -24.77 -2.72
N HIS A 50 18.11 -23.74 -2.17
CA HIS A 50 16.65 -23.64 -2.16
C HIS A 50 16.08 -23.11 -3.49
N GLY A 51 16.91 -22.72 -4.47
CA GLY A 51 16.47 -22.22 -5.77
C GLY A 51 15.48 -21.06 -5.65
N LEU A 52 14.38 -21.14 -6.38
CA LEU A 52 13.34 -20.11 -6.33
C LEU A 52 12.59 -20.05 -4.99
N ASP A 53 12.49 -21.14 -4.25
CA ASP A 53 11.87 -21.14 -2.91
C ASP A 53 12.60 -20.17 -1.98
N GLY A 54 13.93 -20.14 -2.04
CA GLY A 54 14.76 -19.25 -1.24
C GLY A 54 14.59 -17.76 -1.56
N LEU A 55 13.96 -17.41 -2.66
CA LEU A 55 13.67 -16.04 -3.02
C LEU A 55 12.37 -15.51 -2.38
N ASN A 56 11.56 -16.37 -1.78
CA ASN A 56 10.37 -15.92 -1.07
C ASN A 56 10.74 -15.21 0.24
N ILE A 57 10.66 -13.88 0.24
CA ILE A 57 11.00 -13.06 1.42
C ILE A 57 10.07 -13.29 2.62
N PHE A 58 8.90 -13.86 2.42
CA PHE A 58 7.93 -14.19 3.48
C PHE A 58 8.14 -15.58 4.09
N ASP A 59 8.99 -16.41 3.48
CA ASP A 59 9.32 -17.74 4.00
C ASP A 59 10.47 -17.64 5.01
N LYS A 60 10.16 -17.87 6.29
CA LYS A 60 11.14 -17.79 7.39
C LYS A 60 12.11 -18.97 7.40
N GLU A 61 11.72 -20.11 6.82
CA GLU A 61 12.49 -21.35 6.87
C GLU A 61 13.44 -21.48 5.67
N LYS A 62 12.94 -21.19 4.46
CA LYS A 62 13.68 -21.38 3.22
C LYS A 62 14.26 -20.08 2.63
N GLY A 63 13.69 -18.93 2.99
CA GLY A 63 14.06 -17.64 2.42
C GLY A 63 15.53 -17.29 2.68
N TYR A 64 16.30 -16.98 1.62
CA TYR A 64 17.64 -16.43 1.75
C TYR A 64 17.67 -15.13 2.53
N VAL A 65 16.61 -14.36 2.44
CA VAL A 65 16.34 -13.17 3.23
C VAL A 65 14.90 -13.26 3.71
N TYR A 66 14.71 -13.23 5.02
CA TYR A 66 13.39 -13.13 5.60
C TYR A 66 13.03 -11.68 5.92
N TYR A 67 11.90 -11.21 5.43
CA TYR A 67 11.33 -9.92 5.80
C TYR A 67 9.82 -10.05 5.97
N SER A 68 9.33 -9.65 7.14
CA SER A 68 7.97 -9.94 7.56
C SER A 68 6.90 -8.98 7.00
N HIS A 69 7.30 -7.93 6.30
CA HIS A 69 6.39 -6.91 5.81
C HIS A 69 6.55 -6.72 4.30
N GLY A 70 5.46 -6.45 3.61
CA GLY A 70 5.52 -6.12 2.18
C GLY A 70 4.28 -5.37 1.74
N LEU A 71 4.37 -4.77 0.56
CA LEU A 71 3.26 -4.15 -0.13
C LEU A 71 3.04 -4.85 -1.47
N TYR A 72 1.78 -5.15 -1.77
CA TYR A 72 1.42 -5.68 -3.09
C TYR A 72 0.13 -5.05 -3.60
N SER A 73 0.10 -4.71 -4.88
CA SER A 73 -1.01 -3.98 -5.46
C SER A 73 -2.07 -4.90 -6.06
N ALA A 74 -3.33 -4.71 -5.70
CA ALA A 74 -4.49 -5.29 -6.37
C ALA A 74 -4.50 -4.96 -7.87
N GLY A 75 -3.90 -3.82 -8.26
CA GLY A 75 -3.72 -3.43 -9.66
C GLY A 75 -2.82 -4.37 -10.46
N HIS A 76 -2.05 -5.21 -9.81
CA HIS A 76 -1.16 -6.21 -10.41
C HIS A 76 -1.61 -7.65 -10.17
N ALA A 77 -2.44 -7.87 -9.17
CA ALA A 77 -2.90 -9.18 -8.76
C ALA A 77 -3.90 -9.80 -9.75
N ASN A 78 -4.05 -11.10 -9.69
CA ASN A 78 -5.23 -11.76 -10.24
C ASN A 78 -6.39 -11.53 -9.27
N LEU A 79 -7.39 -10.75 -9.70
CA LEU A 79 -8.53 -10.41 -8.84
C LEU A 79 -9.56 -11.54 -8.69
N ASP A 80 -9.45 -12.61 -9.46
CA ASP A 80 -10.13 -13.87 -9.16
C ASP A 80 -9.44 -14.55 -7.97
N LEU A 81 -10.15 -14.75 -6.87
CA LEU A 81 -9.57 -15.21 -5.62
C LEU A 81 -8.90 -16.60 -5.73
N GLU A 82 -9.46 -17.49 -6.48
CA GLU A 82 -8.85 -18.82 -6.68
C GLU A 82 -7.66 -18.74 -7.64
N GLY A 83 -7.78 -17.96 -8.70
CA GLY A 83 -6.67 -17.68 -9.61
C GLY A 83 -5.48 -17.00 -8.91
N SER A 84 -5.76 -16.10 -7.97
CA SER A 84 -4.73 -15.41 -7.18
C SER A 84 -3.90 -16.38 -6.32
N LYS A 85 -4.48 -17.46 -5.81
CA LYS A 85 -3.72 -18.48 -5.05
C LYS A 85 -2.64 -19.15 -5.90
N ILE A 86 -2.82 -19.18 -7.22
CA ILE A 86 -1.86 -19.72 -8.19
C ILE A 86 -0.92 -18.63 -8.68
N ASP A 87 -1.47 -17.50 -9.16
CA ASP A 87 -0.68 -16.45 -9.81
C ASP A 87 0.10 -15.59 -8.82
N ASP A 88 -0.47 -15.37 -7.64
CA ASP A 88 0.07 -14.50 -6.58
C ASP A 88 0.40 -15.29 -5.30
N GLY A 89 0.50 -16.61 -5.38
CA GLY A 89 0.63 -17.54 -4.25
C GLY A 89 1.74 -17.19 -3.28
N MET A 90 2.85 -16.60 -3.74
CA MET A 90 3.93 -16.12 -2.89
C MET A 90 3.43 -15.13 -1.82
N VAL A 91 2.53 -14.23 -2.19
CA VAL A 91 2.02 -13.19 -1.28
C VAL A 91 0.72 -13.59 -0.60
N VAL A 92 -0.19 -14.26 -1.33
CA VAL A 92 -1.53 -14.57 -0.79
C VAL A 92 -1.55 -15.83 0.08
N ASN A 93 -0.63 -16.79 -0.15
CA ASN A 93 -0.50 -18.01 0.67
C ASN A 93 0.56 -17.89 1.77
N ARG A 94 1.06 -16.68 2.04
CA ARG A 94 2.05 -16.43 3.10
C ARG A 94 1.53 -16.84 4.48
N ASN A 95 2.43 -17.12 5.40
CA ASN A 95 2.05 -17.33 6.80
C ASN A 95 1.67 -15.98 7.45
N ARG A 96 0.37 -15.74 7.63
CA ARG A 96 -0.18 -14.49 8.19
C ARG A 96 0.10 -14.31 9.68
N GLU A 97 0.54 -15.35 10.40
CA GLU A 97 0.94 -15.20 11.80
C GLU A 97 2.27 -14.44 11.95
N HIS A 98 3.14 -14.55 10.95
CA HIS A 98 4.48 -14.00 10.97
C HIS A 98 4.71 -12.87 9.97
N THR A 99 3.73 -12.56 9.12
CA THR A 99 3.88 -11.58 8.04
C THR A 99 2.72 -10.61 8.00
N ILE A 100 2.99 -9.40 7.52
CA ILE A 100 2.00 -8.35 7.24
C ILE A 100 2.09 -8.00 5.75
N LEU A 101 0.95 -8.01 5.08
CA LEU A 101 0.78 -7.52 3.73
C LEU A 101 -0.09 -6.27 3.73
N VAL A 102 0.46 -5.18 3.23
CA VAL A 102 -0.29 -3.95 2.93
C VAL A 102 -0.73 -4.01 1.48
N GLY A 103 -2.02 -3.92 1.24
CA GLY A 103 -2.61 -3.93 -0.10
C GLY A 103 -2.72 -2.51 -0.67
N ASP A 104 -2.12 -2.27 -1.84
CA ASP A 104 -2.44 -1.09 -2.64
C ASP A 104 -3.66 -1.38 -3.51
N SER A 105 -4.58 -0.43 -3.63
CA SER A 105 -5.84 -0.60 -4.36
C SER A 105 -5.69 -0.61 -5.89
N GLY A 106 -4.55 -0.21 -6.43
CA GLY A 106 -4.31 -0.11 -7.87
C GLY A 106 -4.75 1.22 -8.50
N GLY A 107 -4.91 2.27 -7.70
CA GLY A 107 -5.25 3.61 -8.19
C GLY A 107 -4.31 4.10 -9.28
N TYR A 108 -3.02 3.76 -9.20
CA TYR A 108 -2.05 4.10 -10.25
C TYR A 108 -2.40 3.43 -11.59
N GLN A 109 -2.70 2.13 -11.62
CA GLN A 109 -3.03 1.40 -12.86
C GLN A 109 -4.32 1.92 -13.49
N ILE A 110 -5.27 2.31 -12.67
CA ILE A 110 -6.54 2.91 -13.10
C ILE A 110 -6.30 4.32 -13.66
N GLY A 111 -5.70 5.20 -12.89
CA GLY A 111 -5.49 6.60 -13.27
C GLY A 111 -4.56 6.78 -14.48
N SER A 112 -3.57 5.90 -14.65
CA SER A 112 -2.69 5.89 -15.83
C SER A 112 -3.37 5.36 -17.09
N GLY A 113 -4.55 4.72 -16.96
CA GLY A 113 -5.26 4.06 -18.04
C GLY A 113 -4.63 2.74 -18.48
N ALA A 114 -3.82 2.10 -17.61
CA ALA A 114 -3.36 0.73 -17.84
C ALA A 114 -4.56 -0.24 -17.87
N TRP A 115 -5.56 0.03 -17.05
CA TRP A 115 -6.87 -0.63 -17.13
C TRP A 115 -7.80 0.18 -18.03
N LYS A 116 -8.39 -0.50 -19.02
CA LYS A 116 -9.32 0.11 -19.98
C LYS A 116 -10.73 0.11 -19.38
N LEU A 117 -11.08 1.20 -18.69
CA LEU A 117 -12.37 1.39 -18.05
C LEU A 117 -13.15 2.51 -18.77
N ASP A 118 -14.47 2.38 -18.81
CA ASP A 118 -15.35 3.42 -19.36
C ASP A 118 -15.56 4.56 -18.36
N TRP A 119 -14.72 5.57 -18.45
CA TRP A 119 -14.78 6.76 -17.58
C TRP A 119 -16.04 7.60 -17.74
N THR A 120 -16.76 7.45 -18.86
CA THR A 120 -18.03 8.18 -19.09
C THR A 120 -19.17 7.62 -18.24
N ASN A 121 -19.04 6.36 -17.83
CA ASN A 121 -20.03 5.65 -17.01
C ASN A 121 -19.41 5.15 -15.69
N PHE A 122 -18.65 6.03 -15.03
CA PHE A 122 -17.88 5.71 -13.84
C PHE A 122 -18.72 5.12 -12.71
N GLU A 123 -19.90 5.66 -12.45
CA GLU A 123 -20.72 5.26 -11.29
C GLU A 123 -21.43 3.93 -11.56
N ASP A 124 -22.06 3.80 -12.72
CA ASP A 124 -22.97 2.70 -13.04
C ASP A 124 -22.44 1.67 -14.03
N GLY A 125 -21.30 1.93 -14.67
CA GLY A 125 -20.67 1.02 -15.62
C GLY A 125 -20.41 -0.37 -15.03
N ALA A 126 -20.69 -1.40 -15.80
CA ALA A 126 -20.53 -2.79 -15.36
C ALA A 126 -19.05 -3.12 -15.06
N ASP A 127 -18.12 -2.56 -15.84
CA ASP A 127 -16.68 -2.67 -15.64
C ASP A 127 -16.23 -2.02 -14.32
N TRP A 128 -16.71 -0.82 -14.01
CA TRP A 128 -16.41 -0.13 -12.76
C TRP A 128 -17.01 -0.82 -11.55
N LYS A 129 -18.25 -1.30 -11.65
CA LYS A 129 -18.89 -2.08 -10.57
C LYS A 129 -18.10 -3.35 -10.28
N LYS A 130 -17.68 -4.05 -11.33
CA LYS A 130 -16.85 -5.25 -11.21
C LYS A 130 -15.51 -4.93 -10.58
N VAL A 131 -14.80 -3.94 -11.09
CA VAL A 131 -13.47 -3.56 -10.59
C VAL A 131 -13.51 -3.16 -9.11
N ARG A 132 -14.45 -2.31 -8.69
CA ARG A 132 -14.61 -1.94 -7.27
C ARG A 132 -14.86 -3.17 -6.39
N HIS A 133 -15.73 -4.06 -6.86
CA HIS A 133 -16.05 -5.29 -6.14
C HIS A 133 -14.85 -6.21 -6.00
N ASP A 134 -14.18 -6.50 -7.10
CA ASP A 134 -13.08 -7.45 -7.15
C ASP A 134 -11.87 -6.94 -6.34
N ILE A 135 -11.54 -5.63 -6.45
CA ILE A 135 -10.49 -5.01 -5.63
C ILE A 135 -10.84 -5.12 -4.14
N LEU A 136 -12.06 -4.73 -3.75
CA LEU A 136 -12.49 -4.81 -2.36
C LEU A 136 -12.37 -6.23 -1.82
N LYS A 137 -12.86 -7.23 -2.57
CA LYS A 137 -12.82 -8.63 -2.13
C LYS A 137 -11.41 -9.19 -2.06
N TRP A 138 -10.55 -8.84 -3.02
CA TRP A 138 -9.15 -9.27 -3.00
C TRP A 138 -8.39 -8.68 -1.78
N LEU A 139 -8.58 -7.39 -1.53
CA LEU A 139 -7.97 -6.71 -0.38
C LEU A 139 -8.45 -7.31 0.95
N GLU A 140 -9.75 -7.55 1.10
CA GLU A 140 -10.33 -8.17 2.30
C GLU A 140 -9.82 -9.58 2.54
N GLU A 141 -9.64 -10.36 1.48
CA GLU A 141 -9.24 -11.76 1.63
C GLU A 141 -7.76 -11.90 1.96
N TYR A 142 -6.90 -11.08 1.35
CA TYR A 142 -5.47 -11.35 1.39
C TYR A 142 -4.64 -10.34 2.18
N CYS A 143 -5.12 -9.13 2.44
CA CYS A 143 -4.33 -8.08 3.07
C CYS A 143 -4.69 -7.87 4.54
N ASP A 144 -3.70 -7.46 5.34
CA ASP A 144 -3.90 -7.11 6.75
C ASP A 144 -4.29 -5.64 6.89
N TYR A 145 -3.68 -4.78 6.07
CA TYR A 145 -4.03 -3.37 5.87
C TYR A 145 -4.19 -3.10 4.39
N SER A 146 -5.06 -2.18 4.01
CA SER A 146 -5.33 -1.90 2.59
C SER A 146 -5.63 -0.43 2.37
N MET A 147 -5.07 0.14 1.32
CA MET A 147 -5.44 1.49 0.89
C MET A 147 -6.83 1.46 0.25
N THR A 148 -7.61 2.49 0.52
CA THR A 148 -8.91 2.66 -0.15
C THR A 148 -8.70 2.95 -1.64
N LEU A 149 -9.68 2.57 -2.46
CA LEU A 149 -9.60 2.83 -3.90
C LEU A 149 -9.78 4.33 -4.19
N ASP A 150 -8.70 4.98 -4.52
CA ASP A 150 -8.64 6.38 -4.90
C ASP A 150 -8.51 6.56 -6.42
N ILE A 151 -8.84 7.75 -6.88
CA ILE A 151 -8.47 8.24 -8.20
C ILE A 151 -7.35 9.25 -8.00
N PRO A 152 -6.10 8.92 -8.42
CA PRO A 152 -4.96 9.75 -8.10
C PRO A 152 -5.10 11.19 -8.56
N LEU A 153 -4.65 12.13 -7.73
CA LEU A 153 -4.77 13.56 -7.99
C LEU A 153 -4.17 13.99 -9.35
N TRP A 154 -3.16 13.28 -9.86
CA TRP A 154 -2.54 13.55 -11.14
C TRP A 154 -3.33 13.02 -12.36
N ALA A 155 -4.38 12.21 -12.17
CA ALA A 155 -5.13 11.58 -13.28
C ALA A 155 -5.89 12.58 -14.18
N TRP A 156 -6.08 13.83 -13.73
CA TRP A 156 -6.65 14.91 -14.54
C TRP A 156 -5.62 15.64 -15.41
N LEU A 157 -4.31 15.43 -15.20
CA LEU A 157 -3.26 16.11 -15.94
C LEU A 157 -3.35 15.85 -17.46
N PRO A 158 -2.86 16.75 -18.31
CA PRO A 158 -3.04 16.69 -19.78
C PRO A 158 -2.66 15.34 -20.39
N GLN A 159 -1.61 14.68 -19.90
CA GLN A 159 -1.14 13.39 -20.43
C GLN A 159 -2.09 12.23 -20.14
N TYR A 160 -3.00 12.36 -19.15
CA TYR A 160 -3.98 11.33 -18.76
C TYR A 160 -5.41 11.72 -19.11
N ARG A 161 -5.69 13.02 -19.17
CA ARG A 161 -7.03 13.59 -19.38
C ARG A 161 -7.74 13.05 -20.63
N GLY A 162 -7.00 12.79 -21.69
CA GLY A 162 -7.58 12.20 -22.92
C GLY A 162 -8.18 10.82 -22.72
N ARG A 163 -7.78 10.10 -21.64
CA ARG A 163 -8.27 8.76 -21.29
C ARG A 163 -9.32 8.83 -20.19
N THR A 164 -9.07 9.62 -19.16
CA THR A 164 -9.90 9.69 -17.97
C THR A 164 -11.10 10.63 -18.12
N GLY A 165 -11.01 11.63 -18.97
CA GLY A 165 -12.02 12.69 -19.11
C GLY A 165 -12.10 13.62 -17.90
N LEU A 166 -11.22 13.47 -16.90
CA LEU A 166 -11.20 14.30 -15.70
C LEU A 166 -10.74 15.71 -16.02
N LYS A 167 -11.33 16.70 -15.38
CA LYS A 167 -11.12 18.12 -15.69
C LYS A 167 -10.16 18.81 -14.73
N ASP A 168 -10.20 18.44 -13.46
CA ASP A 168 -9.55 19.11 -12.35
C ASP A 168 -9.34 18.14 -11.16
N PRO A 169 -8.66 18.60 -10.09
CA PRO A 169 -8.49 17.84 -8.87
C PRO A 169 -9.80 17.46 -8.18
N GLU A 170 -10.81 18.31 -8.27
CA GLU A 170 -12.13 18.10 -7.67
C GLU A 170 -12.86 16.90 -8.30
N ASP A 171 -12.69 16.70 -9.62
CA ASP A 171 -13.24 15.52 -10.30
C ASP A 171 -12.59 14.22 -9.80
N CYS A 172 -11.26 14.25 -9.52
CA CYS A 172 -10.55 13.13 -8.91
C CYS A 172 -11.10 12.83 -7.52
N LEU A 173 -11.29 13.87 -6.69
CA LEU A 173 -11.83 13.76 -5.34
C LEU A 173 -13.26 13.20 -5.35
N LYS A 174 -14.16 13.72 -6.20
CA LYS A 174 -15.54 13.23 -6.30
C LYS A 174 -15.62 11.73 -6.60
N LYS A 175 -14.78 11.28 -7.54
CA LYS A 175 -14.73 9.86 -7.90
C LYS A 175 -14.11 9.00 -6.78
N THR A 176 -13.15 9.54 -6.05
CA THR A 176 -12.60 8.89 -4.85
C THR A 176 -13.65 8.78 -3.76
N ILE A 177 -14.40 9.83 -3.46
CA ILE A 177 -15.51 9.80 -2.50
C ILE A 177 -16.51 8.70 -2.87
N PHE A 178 -16.92 8.62 -4.14
CA PHE A 178 -17.82 7.56 -4.60
C PHE A 178 -17.25 6.15 -4.37
N ASN A 179 -15.95 5.94 -4.62
CA ASN A 179 -15.30 4.66 -4.34
C ASN A 179 -15.24 4.37 -2.83
N HIS A 180 -14.98 5.37 -1.99
CA HIS A 180 -14.97 5.23 -0.53
C HIS A 180 -16.35 4.89 0.01
N GLU A 181 -17.42 5.52 -0.49
CA GLU A 181 -18.80 5.17 -0.17
C GLU A 181 -19.12 3.72 -0.55
N TYR A 182 -18.65 3.29 -1.73
CA TYR A 182 -18.77 1.89 -2.12
C TYR A 182 -18.07 0.97 -1.14
N PHE A 183 -16.82 1.27 -0.74
CA PHE A 183 -16.05 0.46 0.20
C PHE A 183 -16.72 0.41 1.58
N ILE A 184 -17.11 1.55 2.15
CA ILE A 184 -17.81 1.64 3.43
C ILE A 184 -19.09 0.79 3.43
N ASN A 185 -19.87 0.84 2.35
CA ASN A 185 -21.15 0.15 2.27
C ASN A 185 -21.02 -1.36 2.03
N ASN A 186 -19.93 -1.82 1.41
CA ASN A 186 -19.78 -3.20 0.96
C ASN A 186 -18.66 -3.96 1.66
N ARG A 187 -17.82 -3.29 2.47
CA ARG A 187 -16.75 -3.97 3.23
C ARG A 187 -17.29 -4.87 4.33
N THR A 188 -16.52 -5.89 4.65
CA THR A 188 -16.72 -6.77 5.80
C THR A 188 -15.81 -6.31 6.93
N PRO A 189 -16.32 -5.71 8.01
CA PRO A 189 -15.51 -5.28 9.15
C PRO A 189 -14.63 -6.41 9.70
N GLY A 190 -13.39 -6.08 10.05
CA GLY A 190 -12.44 -7.02 10.64
C GLY A 190 -11.67 -7.91 9.66
N LYS A 191 -11.98 -7.88 8.36
CA LYS A 191 -11.24 -8.65 7.35
C LYS A 191 -9.88 -8.02 7.04
N THR A 192 -9.87 -6.74 6.71
CA THR A 192 -8.68 -5.89 6.55
C THR A 192 -8.94 -4.53 7.18
N LYS A 193 -7.89 -3.83 7.62
CA LYS A 193 -7.98 -2.44 8.07
C LYS A 193 -7.75 -1.51 6.90
N PHE A 194 -8.75 -0.68 6.56
CA PHE A 194 -8.63 0.26 5.45
C PHE A 194 -7.95 1.56 5.87
N LEU A 195 -7.01 1.98 5.04
CA LEU A 195 -6.30 3.25 5.15
C LEU A 195 -6.93 4.25 4.19
N ASN A 196 -7.48 5.31 4.72
CA ASN A 196 -8.07 6.41 3.95
C ASN A 196 -6.96 7.12 3.15
N THR A 197 -7.07 7.14 1.83
CA THR A 197 -6.04 7.71 0.97
C THR A 197 -6.19 9.23 0.88
N LEU A 198 -5.18 9.94 1.38
CA LEU A 198 -5.12 11.40 1.40
C LEU A 198 -4.13 11.92 0.35
N HIS A 199 -4.63 12.62 -0.64
CA HIS A 199 -3.81 13.26 -1.67
C HIS A 199 -3.53 14.73 -1.38
N GLY A 200 -2.45 15.25 -1.97
CA GLY A 200 -2.13 16.67 -2.03
C GLY A 200 -0.98 16.93 -2.98
N SER A 201 -1.04 18.02 -3.74
CA SER A 201 0.09 18.57 -4.51
C SER A 201 0.60 19.89 -3.92
N ASN A 202 -0.12 20.41 -2.95
CA ASN A 202 0.17 21.59 -2.12
C ASN A 202 -0.81 21.60 -0.96
N TRP A 203 -0.68 22.58 -0.05
CA TRP A 203 -1.57 22.66 1.11
C TRP A 203 -3.05 22.82 0.74
N GLN A 204 -3.36 23.63 -0.26
CA GLN A 204 -4.75 23.88 -0.65
C GLN A 204 -5.44 22.60 -1.17
N THR A 205 -4.80 21.88 -2.07
CA THR A 205 -5.34 20.61 -2.58
C THR A 205 -5.37 19.51 -1.52
N SER A 206 -4.38 19.51 -0.61
CA SER A 206 -4.37 18.59 0.54
C SER A 206 -5.52 18.86 1.48
N GLU A 207 -5.83 20.13 1.82
CA GLU A 207 -7.01 20.47 2.65
C GLU A 207 -8.33 20.13 1.96
N MET A 208 -8.46 20.48 0.68
CA MET A 208 -9.65 20.11 -0.11
C MET A 208 -9.92 18.60 -0.06
N TRP A 209 -8.87 17.80 -0.28
CA TRP A 209 -8.99 16.35 -0.24
C TRP A 209 -9.35 15.84 1.14
N TYR A 210 -8.61 16.30 2.15
CA TYR A 210 -8.82 15.93 3.54
C TYR A 210 -10.26 16.21 4.00
N GLU A 211 -10.76 17.43 3.77
CA GLU A 211 -12.13 17.80 4.15
C GLU A 211 -13.16 16.94 3.43
N GLY A 212 -12.88 16.53 2.19
CA GLY A 212 -13.77 15.66 1.42
C GLY A 212 -13.87 14.23 1.94
N VAL A 213 -12.80 13.68 2.57
CA VAL A 213 -12.75 12.25 2.90
C VAL A 213 -12.55 11.94 4.39
N LYS A 214 -12.21 12.91 5.25
CA LYS A 214 -11.91 12.66 6.67
C LYS A 214 -13.05 11.99 7.44
N HIS A 215 -14.31 12.26 7.05
CA HIS A 215 -15.48 11.71 7.71
C HIS A 215 -15.57 10.18 7.59
N PHE A 216 -14.94 9.55 6.61
CA PHE A 216 -14.92 8.09 6.47
C PHE A 216 -14.17 7.37 7.60
N ASN A 217 -13.37 8.10 8.39
CA ASN A 217 -12.72 7.57 9.59
C ASN A 217 -13.58 7.75 10.86
N ASP A 218 -14.74 8.38 10.75
CA ASP A 218 -15.59 8.68 11.91
C ASP A 218 -16.41 7.45 12.34
N LYS A 219 -16.00 6.82 13.42
CA LYS A 219 -16.70 5.66 14.00
C LYS A 219 -18.07 6.02 14.55
N SER A 220 -18.33 7.28 14.89
CA SER A 220 -19.67 7.69 15.35
C SER A 220 -20.69 7.67 14.21
N VAL A 221 -20.22 7.81 12.95
CA VAL A 221 -21.03 7.78 11.74
C VAL A 221 -21.09 6.36 11.15
N TYR A 222 -19.96 5.68 11.02
CA TYR A 222 -19.85 4.42 10.26
C TYR A 222 -19.66 3.18 11.14
N GLY A 223 -19.52 3.33 12.46
CA GLY A 223 -19.28 2.22 13.39
C GLY A 223 -18.02 1.44 13.00
N ASP A 224 -18.13 0.12 12.99
CA ASP A 224 -17.03 -0.80 12.63
C ASP A 224 -16.68 -0.78 11.14
N ARG A 225 -17.43 -0.04 10.32
CA ARG A 225 -17.14 0.17 8.90
C ARG A 225 -16.26 1.37 8.64
N ALA A 226 -16.04 2.25 9.62
CA ALA A 226 -15.12 3.37 9.49
C ALA A 226 -13.73 2.90 9.09
N PHE A 227 -12.99 3.70 8.31
CA PHE A 227 -11.60 3.40 7.98
C PHE A 227 -10.70 3.57 9.22
N GLU A 228 -9.63 2.77 9.30
CA GLU A 228 -8.87 2.61 10.54
C GLU A 228 -7.48 3.27 10.51
N GLY A 229 -7.12 3.92 9.41
CA GLY A 229 -5.82 4.59 9.28
C GLY A 229 -5.78 5.50 8.06
N TYR A 230 -4.55 5.87 7.65
CA TYR A 230 -4.34 6.84 6.57
C TYR A 230 -3.23 6.40 5.63
N ALA A 231 -3.39 6.71 4.34
CA ALA A 231 -2.35 6.56 3.32
C ALA A 231 -2.05 7.93 2.70
N MET A 232 -0.82 8.41 2.84
CA MET A 232 -0.36 9.71 2.36
C MET A 232 0.15 9.59 0.94
N ALA A 233 -0.57 10.16 -0.02
CA ALA A 233 -0.31 10.07 -1.45
C ALA A 233 -0.03 11.43 -2.08
N GLY A 234 0.39 11.45 -3.35
CA GLY A 234 0.79 12.67 -4.05
C GLY A 234 2.09 13.25 -3.50
N ASP A 235 2.19 14.58 -3.42
CA ASP A 235 3.42 15.25 -3.02
C ASP A 235 3.72 15.16 -1.51
N HIS A 236 2.83 14.56 -0.70
CA HIS A 236 3.17 14.19 0.69
C HIS A 236 4.40 13.26 0.75
N ALA A 237 4.70 12.54 -0.31
CA ALA A 237 5.87 11.67 -0.41
C ALA A 237 7.16 12.43 -0.79
N GLY A 238 7.04 13.66 -1.31
CA GLY A 238 8.17 14.48 -1.78
C GLY A 238 8.37 15.78 -0.99
N ASP A 239 7.34 16.22 -0.27
CA ASP A 239 7.33 17.46 0.50
C ASP A 239 7.10 17.18 1.99
N ALA A 240 8.19 17.27 2.76
CA ALA A 240 8.16 17.00 4.20
C ALA A 240 7.30 18.02 4.97
N GLU A 241 7.26 19.28 4.54
CA GLU A 241 6.41 20.29 5.18
C GLU A 241 4.94 19.96 4.97
N LEU A 242 4.55 19.60 3.75
CA LEU A 242 3.18 19.22 3.42
C LEU A 242 2.74 18.01 4.26
N LEU A 243 3.58 16.98 4.34
CA LEU A 243 3.31 15.79 5.15
C LEU A 243 3.15 16.13 6.64
N LEU A 244 4.09 16.88 7.21
CA LEU A 244 4.05 17.23 8.62
C LEU A 244 2.84 18.10 8.96
N ARG A 245 2.50 19.06 8.11
CA ARG A 245 1.28 19.88 8.28
C ARG A 245 0.03 19.01 8.26
N ARG A 246 -0.04 18.00 7.39
CA ARG A 246 -1.17 17.06 7.33
C ARG A 246 -1.26 16.21 8.60
N LEU A 247 -0.15 15.71 9.10
CA LEU A 247 -0.12 14.93 10.35
C LEU A 247 -0.52 15.77 11.56
N ILE A 248 -0.06 17.02 11.63
CA ILE A 248 -0.47 17.97 12.67
C ILE A 248 -1.99 18.22 12.61
N ARG A 249 -2.53 18.41 11.41
CA ARG A 249 -3.97 18.61 11.23
C ARG A 249 -4.78 17.40 11.67
N LEU A 250 -4.36 16.18 11.33
CA LEU A 250 -4.98 14.93 11.79
C LEU A 250 -4.95 14.80 13.32
N ARG A 251 -3.82 15.17 13.95
CA ARG A 251 -3.69 15.21 15.41
C ARG A 251 -4.67 16.20 16.02
N ASP A 252 -4.70 17.42 15.51
CA ASP A 252 -5.50 18.52 16.07
C ASP A 252 -7.01 18.26 15.92
N ASP A 253 -7.42 17.54 14.87
CA ASP A 253 -8.80 17.08 14.70
C ASP A 253 -9.11 15.79 15.50
N GLY A 254 -8.15 15.26 16.29
CA GLY A 254 -8.33 14.08 17.14
C GLY A 254 -8.40 12.75 16.37
N LEU A 255 -8.01 12.73 15.09
CA LEU A 255 -8.18 11.57 14.21
C LEU A 255 -7.01 10.56 14.27
N LEU A 256 -5.99 10.81 15.08
CA LEU A 256 -4.90 9.85 15.31
C LEU A 256 -5.15 8.93 16.52
N GLY A 257 -6.39 8.88 17.01
CA GLY A 257 -6.79 8.06 18.15
C GLY A 257 -6.31 8.63 19.49
N GLN A 258 -6.86 8.08 20.58
CA GLN A 258 -6.42 8.40 21.95
C GLN A 258 -5.61 7.22 22.51
N ALA A 259 -4.81 7.46 23.54
CA ALA A 259 -3.79 6.55 24.07
C ALA A 259 -4.26 5.11 24.41
N ASP A 260 -5.53 4.92 24.71
CA ASP A 260 -6.10 3.62 25.06
C ASP A 260 -6.94 2.99 23.93
N GLN A 261 -6.92 3.59 22.76
CA GLN A 261 -7.75 3.17 21.62
C GLN A 261 -6.91 2.56 20.49
N ASP A 262 -7.55 2.32 19.38
CA ASP A 262 -7.13 1.56 18.22
C ASP A 262 -5.69 1.76 17.73
N ASP A 263 -5.17 0.70 17.12
CA ASP A 263 -3.97 0.77 16.30
C ASP A 263 -4.24 1.68 15.08
N VAL A 264 -3.48 2.76 14.95
CA VAL A 264 -3.54 3.67 13.80
C VAL A 264 -2.33 3.43 12.91
N TRP A 265 -2.58 2.98 11.69
CA TRP A 265 -1.54 2.79 10.68
C TRP A 265 -1.53 3.98 9.72
N ILE A 266 -0.36 4.61 9.57
CA ILE A 266 -0.12 5.68 8.62
C ILE A 266 0.89 5.18 7.60
N HIS A 267 0.50 5.14 6.34
CA HIS A 267 1.38 4.74 5.25
C HIS A 267 1.73 5.95 4.37
N THR A 268 3.00 6.08 4.00
CA THR A 268 3.46 7.14 3.09
C THR A 268 3.95 6.48 1.80
N LEU A 269 3.23 6.74 0.69
CA LEU A 269 3.45 6.04 -0.56
C LEU A 269 4.69 6.54 -1.32
N GLY A 270 5.43 5.62 -1.90
CA GLY A 270 6.43 5.92 -2.94
C GLY A 270 7.73 6.55 -2.44
N ILE A 271 8.15 6.32 -1.21
CA ILE A 271 9.36 6.88 -0.62
C ILE A 271 10.52 5.88 -0.72
N SER A 272 11.59 6.26 -1.43
CA SER A 272 12.74 5.38 -1.68
C SER A 272 14.06 5.85 -1.05
N VAL A 273 14.09 6.99 -0.37
CA VAL A 273 15.33 7.59 0.13
C VAL A 273 15.47 7.48 1.65
N LEU A 274 16.68 7.10 2.12
CA LEU A 274 16.95 6.83 3.54
C LEU A 274 16.68 8.02 4.49
N PRO A 275 16.97 9.29 4.16
CA PRO A 275 16.65 10.41 5.03
C PRO A 275 15.17 10.49 5.41
N TRP A 276 14.27 10.12 4.50
CA TRP A 276 12.84 10.04 4.80
C TRP A 276 12.53 8.94 5.82
N GLY A 277 13.16 7.78 5.72
CA GLY A 277 12.99 6.71 6.71
C GLY A 277 13.40 7.17 8.12
N ALA A 278 14.49 7.93 8.24
CA ALA A 278 14.92 8.52 9.50
C ALA A 278 13.92 9.57 10.02
N MET A 279 13.44 10.46 9.14
CA MET A 279 12.43 11.47 9.50
C MET A 279 11.13 10.83 9.95
N LEU A 280 10.59 9.87 9.19
CA LEU A 280 9.36 9.16 9.52
C LEU A 280 9.48 8.39 10.84
N THR A 281 10.67 7.84 11.14
CA THR A 281 10.97 7.22 12.43
C THR A 281 10.90 8.22 13.58
N ALA A 282 11.48 9.41 13.40
CA ALA A 282 11.41 10.48 14.42
C ALA A 282 9.95 10.94 14.63
N VAL A 283 9.20 11.13 13.55
CA VAL A 283 7.78 11.48 13.60
C VAL A 283 6.97 10.40 14.34
N GLN A 284 7.17 9.13 14.01
CA GLN A 284 6.49 8.02 14.70
C GLN A 284 6.75 8.03 16.20
N ARG A 285 8.00 8.25 16.63
CA ARG A 285 8.36 8.31 18.04
C ARG A 285 7.64 9.44 18.75
N GLN A 286 7.62 10.64 18.14
CA GLN A 286 6.94 11.79 18.71
C GLN A 286 5.42 11.59 18.78
N LEU A 287 4.81 11.01 17.75
CA LEU A 287 3.37 10.70 17.78
C LEU A 287 3.04 9.62 18.82
N ARG A 288 3.90 8.62 19.00
CA ARG A 288 3.72 7.59 20.04
C ARG A 288 3.85 8.16 21.45
N GLU A 289 4.78 9.07 21.67
CA GLU A 289 5.02 9.68 22.97
C GLU A 289 3.92 10.67 23.37
N HIS A 290 3.41 11.45 22.41
CA HIS A 290 2.56 12.60 22.73
C HIS A 290 1.10 12.49 22.27
N VAL A 291 0.76 11.49 21.43
CA VAL A 291 -0.58 11.37 20.85
C VAL A 291 -1.17 9.98 21.10
N ASN A 292 -0.58 8.92 20.54
CA ASN A 292 -1.10 7.56 20.65
C ASN A 292 0.04 6.54 20.51
N PRO A 293 0.35 5.75 21.56
CA PRO A 293 1.45 4.78 21.57
C PRO A 293 1.29 3.66 20.53
N ASN A 294 0.09 3.49 19.98
CA ASN A 294 -0.24 2.45 19.02
C ASN A 294 -0.10 2.89 17.55
N ILE A 295 0.42 4.11 17.29
CA ILE A 295 0.68 4.58 15.91
C ILE A 295 1.83 3.78 15.31
N THR A 296 1.61 3.31 14.08
CA THR A 296 2.63 2.74 13.21
C THR A 296 2.74 3.55 11.93
N ILE A 297 3.96 3.95 11.58
CA ILE A 297 4.24 4.60 10.29
C ILE A 297 4.97 3.61 9.40
N SER A 298 4.53 3.52 8.14
CA SER A 298 5.20 2.76 7.09
C SER A 298 5.41 3.60 5.84
N PHE A 299 6.35 3.17 5.02
CA PHE A 299 6.63 3.77 3.71
C PHE A 299 7.07 2.68 2.75
N ASP A 300 6.88 2.87 1.46
CA ASP A 300 7.17 1.86 0.45
C ASP A 300 8.04 2.38 -0.70
N ALA A 301 8.70 1.46 -1.36
CA ALA A 301 9.29 1.70 -2.68
C ALA A 301 9.35 0.41 -3.51
N ALA A 302 9.16 0.58 -4.82
CA ALA A 302 9.42 -0.46 -5.81
C ALA A 302 10.90 -0.54 -6.21
N SER A 303 11.72 0.42 -5.80
CA SER A 303 13.12 0.57 -6.19
C SER A 303 13.98 -0.69 -5.97
N PRO A 304 13.84 -1.48 -4.90
CA PRO A 304 14.62 -2.72 -4.74
C PRO A 304 14.41 -3.69 -5.92
N TYR A 305 13.17 -3.88 -6.33
CA TYR A 305 12.86 -4.79 -7.45
C TYR A 305 13.21 -4.19 -8.81
N ILE A 306 12.98 -2.88 -9.01
CA ILE A 306 13.36 -2.18 -10.25
C ILE A 306 14.88 -2.19 -10.42
N THR A 307 15.65 -1.94 -9.37
CA THR A 307 17.11 -1.95 -9.38
C THR A 307 17.63 -3.34 -9.70
N ALA A 308 17.14 -4.36 -9.00
CA ALA A 308 17.51 -5.75 -9.22
C ALA A 308 17.16 -6.23 -10.64
N SER A 309 15.98 -5.85 -11.17
CA SER A 309 15.57 -6.24 -12.54
C SER A 309 16.47 -5.66 -13.63
N LYS A 310 17.21 -4.59 -13.33
CA LYS A 310 18.20 -3.98 -14.21
C LYS A 310 19.63 -4.56 -14.01
N GLY A 311 19.77 -5.56 -13.16
CA GLY A 311 21.07 -6.14 -12.81
C GLY A 311 21.95 -5.21 -11.96
N LEU A 312 21.33 -4.23 -11.30
CA LEU A 312 22.02 -3.30 -10.41
C LEU A 312 21.84 -3.73 -8.94
N ALA A 313 22.80 -3.39 -8.12
CA ALA A 313 22.74 -3.59 -6.67
C ALA A 313 22.99 -2.26 -5.95
N TYR A 314 22.48 -2.15 -4.74
CA TYR A 314 22.89 -1.06 -3.85
C TYR A 314 24.30 -1.33 -3.35
N ASP A 315 25.20 -0.35 -3.50
CA ASP A 315 26.61 -0.48 -3.10
C ASP A 315 26.78 -0.02 -1.65
N TYR A 316 26.58 1.25 -1.38
CA TYR A 316 26.77 1.82 -0.05
C TYR A 316 25.67 2.83 0.27
N PRO A 317 25.03 2.77 1.48
CA PRO A 317 24.09 3.79 1.88
C PRO A 317 24.83 5.07 2.32
N ASP A 318 24.79 6.11 1.50
CA ASP A 318 25.26 7.42 1.89
C ASP A 318 24.18 8.19 2.64
N LEU A 319 24.35 8.35 3.94
CA LEU A 319 23.43 9.11 4.80
C LEU A 319 23.68 10.63 4.74
N ASN A 320 24.74 11.08 4.07
CA ASN A 320 25.10 12.50 3.97
C ASN A 320 24.40 13.21 2.81
N GLY A 321 23.59 12.51 2.01
CA GLY A 321 22.75 13.12 0.99
C GLY A 321 23.47 13.51 -0.30
N ASN A 322 24.62 12.90 -0.62
CA ASN A 322 25.32 13.06 -1.90
C ASN A 322 24.93 11.95 -2.89
#